data_a9137569a9d6382f108a4abee3b8592e
#
_entry.id   a9137569a9d6382f108a4abee3b8592e
#
_cell.length_a   1.000
_cell.length_b   1.000
_cell.length_c   1.000
_cell.angle_alpha   90.00
_cell.angle_beta   90.00
_cell.angle_gamma   90.00
#
_symmetry.space_group_name_H-M   'P 1'
#
loop_
_entity.id
_entity.type
_entity.pdbx_description
1 polymer ?
#
loop_
_entity_poly.entity_id
_entity_poly.type
_entity_poly.pdbx_seq_one_letter_code
_entity_poly.pdbx_strand_id
1 'polypeptide(L)'
;LGDLEGAERDYTRAIELYPDFANAYLNRSALRYALHNPKAAKRDEEIAQRKIAEYKSHLKDSTYSIYADTTQRMDKLLAFDNQFTNNYFDRISEQPSLGRSNMRLLPLFRFTLMQPDTTRIEASNRYTLQRVKDFEKKLDNPYLVLSNRPTNIGADSLAMLDSRYTEILSQNPRDWLLQVQYAISQSLIRQFTNSVGTYSSAIADNAANPFLYFNRAVTRAEMIDFISGLDNPYQRISIDSDPANKLTNPHTRTYNYDEAIADLDKTLRLFPNFAEAYYNRGTLLALSGKLPEAFEDFSRAIELNPLFAEAFYNRGMTQIYMKDTRKGCLDLSKAGELGITSAYEILKRYTGEHTEAF
;
A
#
# COMPACT_ATOMS: atom_id res chain seq x y z
N LEU A 1 16.08 -24.40 -3.39
CA LEU A 1 17.05 -23.93 -4.38
C LEU A 1 17.85 -25.14 -4.88
N GLY A 2 17.55 -25.66 -6.10
CA GLY A 2 18.31 -26.76 -6.73
C GLY A 2 17.50 -27.76 -7.53
N ASP A 3 16.19 -27.87 -7.34
CA ASP A 3 15.34 -28.79 -8.15
C ASP A 3 14.89 -28.12 -9.46
N LEU A 4 15.81 -28.07 -10.43
CA LEU A 4 15.55 -27.52 -11.76
C LEU A 4 14.50 -28.33 -12.53
N GLU A 5 14.47 -29.64 -12.33
CA GLU A 5 13.49 -30.53 -12.96
C GLU A 5 12.08 -30.34 -12.36
N GLY A 6 12.00 -30.14 -11.03
CA GLY A 6 10.76 -29.80 -10.36
C GLY A 6 10.19 -28.48 -10.88
N ALA A 7 11.02 -27.46 -10.97
CA ALA A 7 10.62 -26.16 -11.51
C ALA A 7 10.20 -26.24 -13.00
N GLU A 8 10.84 -27.10 -13.83
CA GLU A 8 10.41 -27.30 -15.21
C GLU A 8 9.00 -27.95 -15.28
N ARG A 9 8.71 -28.90 -14.37
CA ARG A 9 7.37 -29.52 -14.27
C ARG A 9 6.33 -28.49 -13.89
N ASP A 10 6.65 -27.60 -12.94
CA ASP A 10 5.72 -26.56 -12.47
C ASP A 10 5.40 -25.54 -13.57
N TYR A 11 6.41 -25.06 -14.30
CA TYR A 11 6.15 -24.19 -15.45
C TYR A 11 5.43 -24.92 -16.59
N THR A 12 5.67 -26.21 -16.79
CA THR A 12 4.93 -27.02 -17.77
C THR A 12 3.47 -27.08 -17.37
N ARG A 13 3.18 -27.30 -16.09
CA ARG A 13 1.82 -27.31 -15.58
C ARG A 13 1.14 -25.94 -15.69
N ALA A 14 1.88 -24.86 -15.42
CA ALA A 14 1.38 -23.51 -15.59
C ALA A 14 0.99 -23.22 -17.07
N ILE A 15 1.79 -23.67 -18.01
CA ILE A 15 1.55 -23.51 -19.45
C ILE A 15 0.36 -24.36 -19.91
N GLU A 16 0.20 -25.58 -19.42
CA GLU A 16 -0.97 -26.44 -19.71
C GLU A 16 -2.28 -25.74 -19.27
N LEU A 17 -2.24 -25.07 -18.12
CA LEU A 17 -3.40 -24.37 -17.57
C LEU A 17 -3.64 -23.02 -18.24
N TYR A 18 -2.57 -22.35 -18.64
CA TYR A 18 -2.58 -21.03 -19.28
C TYR A 18 -1.65 -20.98 -20.48
N PRO A 19 -2.10 -21.44 -21.66
CA PRO A 19 -1.27 -21.48 -22.87
C PRO A 19 -0.79 -20.11 -23.36
N ASP A 20 -1.39 -19.02 -22.87
CA ASP A 20 -1.04 -17.64 -23.23
C ASP A 20 -0.09 -16.97 -22.22
N PHE A 21 0.34 -17.70 -21.18
CA PHE A 21 1.23 -17.17 -20.15
C PHE A 21 2.68 -17.08 -20.63
N ALA A 22 3.01 -16.03 -21.39
CA ALA A 22 4.31 -15.84 -22.01
C ALA A 22 5.49 -15.94 -21.04
N ASN A 23 5.36 -15.43 -19.81
CA ASN A 23 6.42 -15.48 -18.80
C ASN A 23 6.72 -16.92 -18.33
N ALA A 24 5.73 -17.82 -18.33
CA ALA A 24 5.97 -19.21 -17.98
C ALA A 24 6.85 -19.91 -19.04
N TYR A 25 6.64 -19.60 -20.33
CA TYR A 25 7.52 -20.10 -21.40
C TYR A 25 8.93 -19.52 -21.27
N LEU A 26 9.11 -18.21 -20.97
CA LEU A 26 10.43 -17.61 -20.78
C LEU A 26 11.19 -18.25 -19.62
N ASN A 27 10.52 -18.45 -18.50
CA ASN A 27 11.12 -19.05 -17.32
C ASN A 27 11.47 -20.54 -17.56
N ARG A 28 10.59 -21.28 -18.23
CA ARG A 28 10.88 -22.68 -18.62
C ARG A 28 12.00 -22.76 -19.64
N SER A 29 12.12 -21.81 -20.57
CA SER A 29 13.25 -21.70 -21.49
C SER A 29 14.58 -21.55 -20.73
N ALA A 30 14.65 -20.62 -19.76
CA ALA A 30 15.84 -20.43 -18.95
C ALA A 30 16.25 -21.70 -18.18
N LEU A 31 15.28 -22.42 -17.60
CA LEU A 31 15.54 -23.70 -16.94
C LEU A 31 16.02 -24.77 -17.92
N ARG A 32 15.45 -24.86 -19.11
CA ARG A 32 15.85 -25.81 -20.14
C ARG A 32 17.25 -25.56 -20.67
N TYR A 33 17.70 -24.32 -20.74
CA TYR A 33 19.10 -24.00 -20.99
C TYR A 33 20.00 -24.51 -19.85
N ALA A 34 19.61 -24.28 -18.59
CA ALA A 34 20.37 -24.79 -17.44
C ALA A 34 20.41 -26.33 -17.37
N LEU A 35 19.36 -27.02 -17.86
CA LEU A 35 19.25 -28.46 -17.98
C LEU A 35 19.89 -29.03 -19.28
N HIS A 36 20.69 -28.23 -19.97
CA HIS A 36 21.37 -28.61 -21.22
C HIS A 36 20.43 -29.05 -22.35
N ASN A 37 19.20 -28.54 -22.40
CA ASN A 37 18.23 -28.78 -23.48
C ASN A 37 17.94 -27.54 -24.33
N PRO A 38 18.94 -27.07 -25.12
CA PRO A 38 18.82 -25.81 -25.84
C PRO A 38 17.73 -25.82 -26.96
N LYS A 39 17.44 -26.98 -27.53
CA LYS A 39 16.40 -27.10 -28.57
C LYS A 39 15.00 -26.84 -28.02
N ALA A 40 14.70 -27.38 -26.84
CA ALA A 40 13.42 -27.15 -26.18
C ALA A 40 13.33 -25.71 -25.61
N ALA A 41 14.43 -25.20 -25.09
CA ALA A 41 14.54 -23.83 -24.61
C ALA A 41 14.20 -22.80 -25.71
N LYS A 42 14.79 -22.96 -26.89
CA LYS A 42 14.56 -22.07 -28.02
C LYS A 42 13.11 -22.08 -28.52
N ARG A 43 12.45 -23.25 -28.49
CA ARG A 43 11.03 -23.35 -28.83
C ARG A 43 10.15 -22.54 -27.86
N ASP A 44 10.43 -22.63 -26.57
CA ASP A 44 9.70 -21.86 -25.57
C ASP A 44 9.91 -20.36 -25.75
N GLU A 45 11.11 -19.92 -26.07
CA GLU A 45 11.43 -18.53 -26.38
C GLU A 45 10.63 -18.00 -27.59
N GLU A 46 10.58 -18.78 -28.68
CA GLU A 46 9.84 -18.43 -29.88
C GLU A 46 8.33 -18.33 -29.61
N ILE A 47 7.78 -19.22 -28.77
CA ILE A 47 6.38 -19.18 -28.35
C ILE A 47 6.13 -17.93 -27.50
N ALA A 48 6.97 -17.67 -26.52
CA ALA A 48 6.85 -16.50 -25.65
C ALA A 48 6.88 -15.19 -26.44
N GLN A 49 7.82 -15.04 -27.38
CA GLN A 49 7.93 -13.86 -28.23
C GLN A 49 6.67 -13.65 -29.09
N ARG A 50 6.11 -14.74 -29.65
CA ARG A 50 4.86 -14.68 -30.40
C ARG A 50 3.70 -14.22 -29.52
N LYS A 51 3.54 -14.80 -28.34
CA LYS A 51 2.50 -14.41 -27.38
C LYS A 51 2.62 -12.95 -26.93
N ILE A 52 3.84 -12.47 -26.71
CA ILE A 52 4.10 -11.06 -26.39
C ILE A 52 3.75 -10.14 -27.58
N ALA A 53 4.08 -10.57 -28.81
CA ALA A 53 3.76 -9.80 -30.01
C ALA A 53 2.23 -9.74 -30.26
N GLU A 54 1.53 -10.86 -30.11
CA GLU A 54 0.06 -10.94 -30.17
C GLU A 54 -0.57 -10.01 -29.13
N TYR A 55 -0.10 -10.04 -27.90
CA TYR A 55 -0.57 -9.15 -26.83
C TYR A 55 -0.34 -7.67 -27.16
N LYS A 56 0.85 -7.32 -27.69
CA LYS A 56 1.16 -5.95 -28.10
C LYS A 56 0.34 -5.47 -29.30
N SER A 57 -0.04 -6.37 -30.23
CA SER A 57 -0.90 -6.01 -31.35
C SER A 57 -2.32 -5.67 -30.90
N HIS A 58 -2.86 -6.44 -29.96
CA HIS A 58 -4.17 -6.18 -29.36
C HIS A 58 -4.20 -4.89 -28.53
N LEU A 59 -3.07 -4.45 -27.96
CA LEU A 59 -2.96 -3.18 -27.26
C LEU A 59 -3.01 -1.95 -28.19
N LYS A 60 -2.65 -2.11 -29.47
CA LYS A 60 -2.66 -1.00 -30.45
C LYS A 60 -4.04 -0.70 -31.01
N ASP A 61 -4.94 -1.67 -31.03
CA ASP A 61 -6.26 -1.54 -31.67
C ASP A 61 -7.39 -1.23 -30.69
N SER A 62 -7.17 -1.20 -29.40
CA SER A 62 -8.22 -0.97 -28.43
C SER A 62 -7.98 0.28 -27.61
N THR A 63 -8.79 1.29 -27.85
CA THR A 63 -9.21 2.29 -26.84
C THR A 63 -9.94 1.66 -25.64
N TYR A 64 -10.06 0.33 -25.63
CA TYR A 64 -10.62 -0.44 -24.52
C TYR A 64 -9.54 -0.81 -23.53
N SER A 65 -9.76 -0.33 -22.33
CA SER A 65 -8.96 -0.53 -21.16
C SER A 65 -8.50 -1.99 -21.04
N ILE A 66 -7.24 -2.14 -20.73
CA ILE A 66 -6.57 -3.33 -20.17
C ILE A 66 -7.41 -4.03 -19.07
N TYR A 67 -8.47 -3.40 -18.59
CA TYR A 67 -9.36 -3.82 -17.51
C TYR A 67 -10.48 -4.80 -17.89
N ALA A 68 -10.99 -4.80 -19.11
CA ALA A 68 -12.03 -5.74 -19.51
C ALA A 68 -11.50 -7.17 -19.62
N ASP A 69 -10.23 -7.33 -19.95
CA ASP A 69 -9.58 -8.64 -20.13
C ASP A 69 -9.01 -9.21 -18.81
N THR A 70 -8.71 -8.35 -17.82
CA THR A 70 -8.27 -8.77 -16.48
C THR A 70 -9.38 -9.39 -15.65
N THR A 71 -10.64 -9.00 -15.81
CA THR A 71 -11.75 -9.61 -15.08
C THR A 71 -12.02 -11.05 -15.53
N GLN A 72 -12.00 -11.34 -16.83
CA GLN A 72 -12.14 -12.72 -17.32
C GLN A 72 -10.90 -13.59 -17.00
N ARG A 73 -9.71 -13.01 -17.00
CA ARG A 73 -8.49 -13.69 -16.56
C ARG A 73 -8.42 -13.85 -15.05
N MET A 74 -8.94 -12.91 -14.29
CA MET A 74 -9.05 -13.02 -12.84
C MET A 74 -10.00 -14.16 -12.47
N ASP A 75 -11.15 -14.30 -13.14
CA ASP A 75 -12.07 -15.44 -12.93
C ASP A 75 -11.43 -16.78 -13.28
N LYS A 76 -10.57 -16.82 -14.31
CA LYS A 76 -9.80 -18.03 -14.68
C LYS A 76 -8.66 -18.30 -13.71
N LEU A 77 -7.97 -17.28 -13.21
CA LEU A 77 -6.98 -17.39 -12.13
C LEU A 77 -7.64 -17.82 -10.82
N LEU A 78 -8.81 -17.29 -10.51
CA LEU A 78 -9.64 -17.70 -9.37
C LEU A 78 -10.15 -19.13 -9.51
N ALA A 79 -10.50 -19.59 -10.73
CA ALA A 79 -10.89 -20.96 -11.00
C ALA A 79 -9.71 -21.95 -10.88
N PHE A 80 -8.49 -21.53 -11.24
CA PHE A 80 -7.27 -22.29 -11.02
C PHE A 80 -6.97 -22.46 -9.53
N ASP A 81 -7.10 -21.37 -8.78
CA ASP A 81 -6.89 -21.36 -7.34
C ASP A 81 -7.95 -22.22 -6.60
N ASN A 82 -9.17 -22.33 -7.13
CA ASN A 82 -10.25 -23.14 -6.56
C ASN A 82 -9.92 -24.64 -6.48
N GLN A 83 -9.16 -25.21 -7.41
CA GLN A 83 -8.79 -26.63 -7.37
C GLN A 83 -7.64 -26.92 -6.41
N PHE A 84 -6.71 -25.98 -6.26
CA PHE A 84 -5.58 -26.13 -5.32
C PHE A 84 -5.93 -25.75 -3.88
N THR A 85 -6.85 -24.83 -3.69
CA THR A 85 -7.11 -24.19 -2.38
C THR A 85 -8.18 -24.85 -1.54
N ASN A 86 -9.14 -25.61 -2.11
CA ASN A 86 -10.22 -26.21 -1.34
C ASN A 86 -9.75 -27.18 -0.24
N ASN A 87 -8.60 -27.85 -0.43
CA ASN A 87 -8.03 -28.74 0.59
C ASN A 87 -7.00 -28.07 1.50
N TYR A 88 -6.54 -26.88 1.17
CA TYR A 88 -5.44 -26.22 1.83
C TYR A 88 -5.92 -25.10 2.75
N PHE A 89 -6.86 -24.27 2.29
CA PHE A 89 -7.42 -23.18 3.10
C PHE A 89 -8.37 -23.64 4.21
N ASP A 90 -9.02 -24.80 4.09
CA ASP A 90 -9.82 -25.37 5.17
C ASP A 90 -8.95 -25.74 6.40
N ARG A 91 -7.68 -26.06 6.21
CA ARG A 91 -6.72 -26.30 7.32
C ARG A 91 -6.19 -25.03 7.98
N ILE A 92 -6.24 -23.87 7.29
CA ILE A 92 -5.76 -22.57 7.80
C ILE A 92 -6.80 -21.89 8.66
N SER A 93 -8.09 -22.20 8.47
CA SER A 93 -9.19 -21.65 9.28
C SER A 93 -9.09 -22.00 10.77
N GLU A 94 -8.28 -22.99 11.13
CA GLU A 94 -8.01 -23.42 12.51
C GLU A 94 -6.82 -22.72 13.20
N GLN A 95 -6.11 -21.81 12.51
CA GLN A 95 -4.99 -21.11 13.14
C GLN A 95 -5.46 -20.03 14.14
N PRO A 96 -4.71 -19.84 15.26
CA PRO A 96 -5.14 -18.94 16.31
C PRO A 96 -5.27 -17.51 15.79
N SER A 97 -6.40 -16.88 16.12
CA SER A 97 -6.71 -15.49 15.78
C SER A 97 -5.53 -14.58 16.16
N LEU A 98 -4.84 -14.04 15.15
CA LEU A 98 -3.95 -12.90 15.38
C LEU A 98 -4.77 -11.79 16.04
N GLY A 99 -4.39 -11.40 17.26
CA GLY A 99 -5.05 -10.31 17.96
C GLY A 99 -4.97 -9.03 17.13
N ARG A 100 -6.00 -8.18 17.18
CA ARG A 100 -6.09 -6.90 16.43
C ARG A 100 -4.86 -6.00 16.61
N SER A 101 -4.10 -6.17 17.71
CA SER A 101 -2.86 -5.43 17.98
C SER A 101 -1.69 -5.74 17.04
N ASN A 102 -1.80 -6.72 16.16
CA ASN A 102 -0.73 -7.15 15.25
C ASN A 102 -1.01 -6.86 13.78
N MET A 103 -2.11 -6.17 13.46
CA MET A 103 -2.40 -5.77 12.08
C MET A 103 -1.38 -4.73 11.61
N ARG A 104 -0.51 -5.12 10.68
CA ARG A 104 0.47 -4.22 10.06
C ARG A 104 -0.06 -3.72 8.74
N LEU A 105 -0.75 -2.59 8.78
CA LEU A 105 -1.15 -1.85 7.58
C LEU A 105 0.01 -0.99 7.08
N LEU A 106 0.02 -0.72 5.77
CA LEU A 106 0.98 0.20 5.18
C LEU A 106 0.64 1.64 5.55
N PRO A 107 1.66 2.55 5.57
CA PRO A 107 1.51 3.92 6.04
C PRO A 107 0.52 4.76 5.22
N LEU A 108 0.00 5.81 5.84
CA LEU A 108 -0.88 6.79 5.23
C LEU A 108 -0.15 7.64 4.18
N PHE A 109 -0.86 8.01 3.12
CA PHE A 109 -0.39 9.01 2.15
C PHE A 109 -0.56 10.42 2.70
N ARG A 110 0.44 11.28 2.45
CA ARG A 110 0.41 12.69 2.81
C ARG A 110 1.25 13.52 1.84
N PHE A 111 0.98 14.79 1.74
CA PHE A 111 1.97 15.73 1.19
C PHE A 111 3.09 15.87 2.21
N THR A 112 4.31 15.62 1.79
CA THR A 112 5.50 15.60 2.63
C THR A 112 6.70 16.15 1.89
N LEU A 113 7.75 16.53 2.62
CA LEU A 113 9.00 16.99 2.04
C LEU A 113 9.93 15.80 1.82
N MET A 114 10.41 15.64 0.59
CA MET A 114 11.38 14.62 0.21
C MET A 114 12.43 15.18 -0.74
N GLN A 115 13.70 14.78 -0.57
CA GLN A 115 14.71 15.06 -1.60
C GLN A 115 14.40 14.25 -2.86
N PRO A 116 14.53 14.85 -4.06
CA PRO A 116 14.39 14.12 -5.30
C PRO A 116 15.39 12.96 -5.36
N ASP A 117 14.89 11.77 -5.56
CA ASP A 117 15.73 10.59 -5.77
C ASP A 117 16.10 10.52 -7.25
N THR A 118 17.29 11.05 -7.59
CA THR A 118 17.81 11.09 -8.97
C THR A 118 18.23 9.70 -9.48
N THR A 119 18.29 8.70 -8.62
CA THR A 119 18.71 7.33 -8.98
C THR A 119 17.54 6.45 -9.40
N ARG A 120 16.32 6.85 -9.11
CA ARG A 120 15.11 6.15 -9.55
C ARG A 120 14.55 6.85 -10.78
N ILE A 121 14.59 6.15 -11.90
CA ILE A 121 13.66 6.40 -12.99
C ILE A 121 12.29 6.18 -12.36
N GLU A 122 11.62 7.28 -12.01
CA GLU A 122 10.24 7.19 -11.54
C GLU A 122 9.49 6.38 -12.57
N ALA A 123 8.89 5.28 -12.13
CA ALA A 123 7.95 4.57 -12.96
C ALA A 123 6.90 5.61 -13.37
N SER A 124 7.00 6.08 -14.61
CA SER A 124 6.21 7.16 -15.21
C SER A 124 4.71 6.86 -15.28
N ASN A 125 4.28 5.78 -14.64
CA ASN A 125 2.91 5.25 -14.60
C ASN A 125 2.21 5.45 -13.26
N ARG A 126 2.67 6.35 -12.39
CA ARG A 126 1.85 6.72 -11.23
C ARG A 126 0.60 7.44 -11.74
N TYR A 127 -0.54 6.82 -11.50
CA TYR A 127 -1.83 7.48 -11.62
C TYR A 127 -1.80 8.71 -10.70
N THR A 128 -1.57 9.87 -11.28
CA THR A 128 -1.56 11.13 -10.53
C THR A 128 -2.68 11.98 -11.06
N LEU A 129 -3.68 12.23 -10.22
CA LEU A 129 -4.79 13.11 -10.55
C LEU A 129 -4.28 14.50 -10.88
N GLN A 130 -4.78 15.09 -11.98
CA GLN A 130 -4.38 16.44 -12.40
C GLN A 130 -4.52 17.47 -11.26
N ARG A 131 -5.58 17.35 -10.47
CA ARG A 131 -5.83 18.24 -9.32
C ARG A 131 -4.74 18.16 -8.24
N VAL A 132 -4.11 17.00 -8.04
CA VAL A 132 -2.96 16.82 -7.13
C VAL A 132 -1.74 17.53 -7.72
N LYS A 133 -1.46 17.33 -9.00
CA LYS A 133 -0.36 18.02 -9.70
C LYS A 133 -0.52 19.54 -9.67
N ASP A 134 -1.74 20.04 -9.87
CA ASP A 134 -2.04 21.46 -9.80
C ASP A 134 -1.81 22.03 -8.38
N PHE A 135 -2.09 21.23 -7.36
CA PHE A 135 -1.81 21.62 -5.97
C PHE A 135 -0.31 21.62 -5.68
N GLU A 136 0.42 20.58 -6.07
CA GLU A 136 1.89 20.51 -5.94
C GLU A 136 2.55 21.70 -6.65
N LYS A 137 2.10 22.03 -7.87
CA LYS A 137 2.59 23.19 -8.61
C LYS A 137 2.30 24.53 -7.93
N LYS A 138 1.13 24.66 -7.27
CA LYS A 138 0.80 25.90 -6.51
C LYS A 138 1.68 26.08 -5.28
N LEU A 139 2.10 24.99 -4.65
CA LEU A 139 3.01 25.07 -3.50
C LEU A 139 4.41 25.51 -3.88
N ASP A 140 4.75 25.47 -5.17
CA ASP A 140 6.02 25.92 -5.75
C ASP A 140 7.27 25.43 -4.97
N ASN A 141 7.20 24.19 -4.52
CA ASN A 141 8.26 23.56 -3.75
C ASN A 141 8.59 22.19 -4.35
N PRO A 142 9.77 22.04 -5.01
CA PRO A 142 10.13 20.80 -5.72
C PRO A 142 10.38 19.60 -4.79
N TYR A 143 10.51 19.85 -3.49
CA TYR A 143 10.68 18.80 -2.48
C TYR A 143 9.34 18.29 -1.94
N LEU A 144 8.24 18.92 -2.29
CA LEU A 144 6.92 18.62 -1.77
C LEU A 144 6.20 17.66 -2.71
N VAL A 145 5.89 16.48 -2.20
CA VAL A 145 5.29 15.39 -2.96
C VAL A 145 4.23 14.65 -2.14
N LEU A 146 3.24 14.07 -2.83
CA LEU A 146 2.29 13.13 -2.22
C LEU A 146 2.96 11.75 -2.07
N SER A 147 3.17 11.29 -0.84
CA SER A 147 3.87 10.03 -0.55
C SER A 147 3.40 9.40 0.77
N ASN A 148 3.54 8.08 0.87
CA ASN A 148 3.38 7.31 2.12
C ASN A 148 4.74 6.89 2.72
N ARG A 149 5.84 7.40 2.16
CA ARG A 149 7.20 7.10 2.64
C ARG A 149 7.63 8.11 3.70
N PRO A 150 8.53 7.70 4.62
CA PRO A 150 9.16 8.65 5.53
C PRO A 150 10.01 9.65 4.75
N THR A 151 10.13 10.87 5.28
CA THR A 151 11.04 11.87 4.71
C THR A 151 12.48 11.38 4.75
N ASN A 152 13.24 11.74 3.72
CA ASN A 152 14.70 11.52 3.65
C ASN A 152 15.49 12.81 3.95
N ILE A 153 14.82 13.84 4.45
CA ILE A 153 15.44 15.11 4.87
C ILE A 153 15.92 14.97 6.32
N GLY A 154 17.15 15.36 6.59
CA GLY A 154 17.75 15.31 7.92
C GLY A 154 17.07 16.23 8.92
N ALA A 155 17.11 15.88 10.21
CA ALA A 155 16.46 16.62 11.29
C ALA A 155 16.95 18.08 11.38
N ASP A 156 18.25 18.34 11.20
CA ASP A 156 18.80 19.70 11.25
C ASP A 156 18.24 20.57 10.13
N SER A 157 18.11 20.03 8.92
CA SER A 157 17.52 20.74 7.77
C SER A 157 16.02 21.06 8.02
N LEU A 158 15.30 20.13 8.64
CA LEU A 158 13.90 20.34 9.00
C LEU A 158 13.75 21.42 10.08
N ALA A 159 14.63 21.44 11.09
CA ALA A 159 14.63 22.49 12.12
C ALA A 159 14.96 23.88 11.54
N MET A 160 15.89 23.94 10.58
CA MET A 160 16.19 25.19 9.86
C MET A 160 14.98 25.67 9.03
N LEU A 161 14.27 24.76 8.37
CA LEU A 161 13.06 25.07 7.63
C LEU A 161 11.95 25.60 8.54
N ASP A 162 11.76 25.00 9.72
CA ASP A 162 10.77 25.44 10.71
C ASP A 162 11.05 26.88 11.15
N SER A 163 12.30 27.21 11.50
CA SER A 163 12.71 28.56 11.86
C SER A 163 12.48 29.56 10.73
N ARG A 164 12.81 29.18 9.49
CA ARG A 164 12.61 30.03 8.31
C ARG A 164 11.14 30.29 8.02
N TYR A 165 10.28 29.27 8.11
CA TYR A 165 8.84 29.45 7.92
C TYR A 165 8.23 30.33 9.02
N THR A 166 8.69 30.21 10.26
CA THR A 166 8.26 31.06 11.37
C THR A 166 8.56 32.54 11.07
N GLU A 167 9.76 32.83 10.56
CA GLU A 167 10.16 34.20 10.19
C GLU A 167 9.30 34.76 9.03
N ILE A 168 9.14 33.98 7.94
CA ILE A 168 8.37 34.43 6.77
C ILE A 168 6.89 34.63 7.12
N LEU A 169 6.29 33.71 7.89
CA LEU A 169 4.91 33.81 8.30
C LEU A 169 4.64 34.99 9.28
N SER A 170 5.66 35.42 10.05
CA SER A 170 5.53 36.61 10.87
C SER A 170 5.24 37.85 10.04
N GLN A 171 5.74 37.91 8.79
CA GLN A 171 5.51 39.01 7.84
C GLN A 171 4.22 38.84 7.02
N ASN A 172 3.83 37.57 6.72
CA ASN A 172 2.66 37.23 5.91
C ASN A 172 1.79 36.18 6.61
N PRO A 173 1.14 36.47 7.74
CA PRO A 173 0.49 35.44 8.57
C PRO A 173 -0.73 34.75 7.91
N ARG A 174 -1.31 35.35 6.87
CA ARG A 174 -2.48 34.84 6.14
C ARG A 174 -2.14 34.15 4.83
N ASP A 175 -0.85 33.96 4.51
CA ASP A 175 -0.47 33.16 3.34
C ASP A 175 -0.70 31.67 3.62
N TRP A 176 -1.84 31.18 3.17
CA TRP A 176 -2.24 29.78 3.39
C TRP A 176 -1.31 28.77 2.71
N LEU A 177 -0.62 29.12 1.60
CA LEU A 177 0.35 28.23 0.96
C LEU A 177 1.60 28.07 1.84
N LEU A 178 2.09 29.14 2.43
CA LEU A 178 3.17 29.11 3.42
C LEU A 178 2.74 28.38 4.69
N GLN A 179 1.49 28.61 5.17
CA GLN A 179 0.96 27.87 6.31
C GLN A 179 0.94 26.37 6.07
N VAL A 180 0.58 25.90 4.87
CA VAL A 180 0.61 24.47 4.51
C VAL A 180 2.03 23.90 4.58
N GLN A 181 2.99 24.59 3.98
CA GLN A 181 4.38 24.14 3.99
C GLN A 181 4.96 24.14 5.42
N TYR A 182 4.62 25.13 6.21
CA TYR A 182 5.00 25.20 7.62
C TYR A 182 4.37 24.07 8.43
N ALA A 183 3.06 23.81 8.27
CA ALA A 183 2.39 22.70 8.95
C ALA A 183 3.01 21.35 8.58
N ILE A 184 3.43 21.14 7.33
CA ILE A 184 4.15 19.94 6.90
C ILE A 184 5.49 19.84 7.65
N SER A 185 6.30 20.92 7.71
CA SER A 185 7.57 20.89 8.43
C SER A 185 7.38 20.60 9.92
N GLN A 186 6.37 21.23 10.56
CA GLN A 186 6.02 20.99 11.96
C GLN A 186 5.66 19.52 12.23
N SER A 187 4.88 18.87 11.34
CA SER A 187 4.53 17.44 11.51
C SER A 187 5.77 16.55 11.41
N LEU A 188 6.70 16.87 10.51
CA LEU A 188 7.94 16.10 10.32
C LEU A 188 8.89 16.19 11.52
N ILE A 189 8.90 17.31 12.26
CA ILE A 189 9.66 17.45 13.52
C ILE A 189 8.82 17.09 14.75
N ARG A 190 7.66 16.44 14.55
CA ARG A 190 6.75 15.95 15.59
C ARG A 190 6.08 17.03 16.45
N GLN A 191 6.00 18.25 15.96
CA GLN A 191 5.21 19.32 16.56
C GLN A 191 3.74 19.22 16.12
N PHE A 192 3.11 18.07 16.37
CA PHE A 192 1.79 17.73 15.82
C PHE A 192 0.69 18.73 16.22
N THR A 193 0.66 19.17 17.47
CA THR A 193 -0.35 20.14 17.94
C THR A 193 -0.24 21.45 17.18
N ASN A 194 0.99 21.95 16.99
CA ASN A 194 1.24 23.18 16.23
C ASN A 194 0.83 23.00 14.76
N SER A 195 1.21 21.88 14.15
CA SER A 195 0.84 21.54 12.78
C SER A 195 -0.68 21.51 12.58
N VAL A 196 -1.43 20.84 13.46
CA VAL A 196 -2.91 20.81 13.42
C VAL A 196 -3.49 22.22 13.56
N GLY A 197 -2.93 23.07 14.43
CA GLY A 197 -3.32 24.47 14.58
C GLY A 197 -3.07 25.28 13.30
N THR A 198 -1.89 25.12 12.69
CA THR A 198 -1.52 25.79 11.43
C THR A 198 -2.42 25.37 10.28
N TYR A 199 -2.72 24.06 10.12
CA TYR A 199 -3.72 23.61 9.15
C TYR A 199 -5.10 24.19 9.41
N SER A 200 -5.50 24.31 10.67
CA SER A 200 -6.81 24.87 11.02
C SER A 200 -6.92 26.34 10.64
N SER A 201 -5.83 27.11 10.80
CA SER A 201 -5.75 28.50 10.31
C SER A 201 -5.84 28.56 8.78
N ALA A 202 -5.08 27.73 8.06
CA ALA A 202 -5.14 27.65 6.59
C ALA A 202 -6.53 27.25 6.08
N ILE A 203 -7.24 26.37 6.78
CA ILE A 203 -8.61 25.95 6.47
C ILE A 203 -9.60 27.11 6.68
N ALA A 204 -9.42 27.94 7.71
CA ALA A 204 -10.29 29.10 7.93
C ALA A 204 -10.26 30.07 6.74
N ASP A 205 -9.09 30.24 6.12
CA ASP A 205 -8.92 31.09 4.95
C ASP A 205 -9.27 30.37 3.61
N ASN A 206 -9.24 29.03 3.58
CA ASN A 206 -9.46 28.26 2.35
C ASN A 206 -10.22 26.93 2.59
N ALA A 207 -11.42 27.02 3.13
CA ALA A 207 -12.25 25.88 3.51
C ALA A 207 -12.67 24.95 2.36
N ALA A 208 -12.54 25.37 1.11
CA ALA A 208 -12.87 24.58 -0.08
C ALA A 208 -11.70 23.71 -0.57
N ASN A 209 -10.52 23.82 0.03
CA ASN A 209 -9.35 23.05 -0.39
C ASN A 209 -9.31 21.68 0.32
N PRO A 210 -9.49 20.56 -0.41
CA PRO A 210 -9.52 19.21 0.18
C PRO A 210 -8.18 18.78 0.79
N PHE A 211 -7.06 19.29 0.28
CA PHE A 211 -5.72 18.83 0.65
C PHE A 211 -5.32 19.32 2.06
N LEU A 212 -5.92 20.40 2.54
CA LEU A 212 -5.71 20.89 3.91
C LEU A 212 -6.29 19.92 4.93
N TYR A 213 -7.51 19.46 4.71
CA TYR A 213 -8.15 18.45 5.55
C TYR A 213 -7.44 17.11 5.45
N PHE A 214 -7.04 16.72 4.23
CA PHE A 214 -6.31 15.48 3.99
C PHE A 214 -5.02 15.40 4.83
N ASN A 215 -4.18 16.41 4.78
CA ASN A 215 -2.93 16.41 5.56
C ASN A 215 -3.18 16.59 7.06
N ARG A 216 -4.16 17.41 7.47
CA ARG A 216 -4.51 17.53 8.88
C ARG A 216 -4.98 16.19 9.47
N ALA A 217 -5.75 15.42 8.71
CA ALA A 217 -6.16 14.08 9.11
C ALA A 217 -4.95 13.17 9.40
N VAL A 218 -3.97 13.18 8.49
CA VAL A 218 -2.75 12.36 8.68
C VAL A 218 -1.94 12.85 9.87
N THR A 219 -1.78 14.16 10.05
CA THR A 219 -1.08 14.73 11.20
C THR A 219 -1.75 14.32 12.54
N ARG A 220 -3.11 14.32 12.58
CA ARG A 220 -3.86 13.84 13.75
C ARG A 220 -3.63 12.34 14.01
N ALA A 221 -3.65 11.52 12.97
CA ALA A 221 -3.39 10.10 13.08
C ALA A 221 -1.97 9.83 13.60
N GLU A 222 -0.96 10.49 13.03
CA GLU A 222 0.44 10.37 13.47
C GLU A 222 0.66 10.86 14.91
N MET A 223 -0.06 11.90 15.34
CA MET A 223 -0.05 12.34 16.73
C MET A 223 -0.56 11.25 17.67
N ILE A 224 -1.67 10.61 17.31
CA ILE A 224 -2.24 9.51 18.08
C ILE A 224 -1.27 8.34 18.14
N ASP A 225 -0.68 7.94 17.01
CA ASP A 225 0.29 6.85 16.93
C ASP A 225 1.55 7.16 17.76
N PHE A 226 2.02 8.39 17.74
CA PHE A 226 3.16 8.84 18.54
C PHE A 226 2.87 8.76 20.04
N ILE A 227 1.72 9.28 20.48
CA ILE A 227 1.30 9.23 21.90
C ILE A 227 1.15 7.76 22.32
N SER A 228 0.55 6.92 21.48
CA SER A 228 0.38 5.50 21.76
C SER A 228 1.72 4.76 21.94
N GLY A 229 2.70 5.14 21.14
CA GLY A 229 4.05 4.59 21.24
C GLY A 229 4.79 4.99 22.53
N LEU A 230 4.44 6.16 23.10
CA LEU A 230 5.00 6.61 24.40
C LEU A 230 4.35 5.92 25.58
N ASP A 231 3.05 5.62 25.50
CA ASP A 231 2.28 4.99 26.59
C ASP A 231 2.65 3.50 26.82
N ASN A 232 3.36 2.87 25.88
CA ASN A 232 3.67 1.44 25.95
C ASN A 232 5.15 1.12 25.65
N PRO A 233 6.11 1.59 26.47
CA PRO A 233 7.54 1.32 26.27
C PRO A 233 7.90 -0.17 26.43
N TYR A 234 7.06 -0.98 27.06
CA TYR A 234 7.32 -2.40 27.35
C TYR A 234 6.83 -3.38 26.27
N GLN A 235 5.98 -3.00 25.36
CA GLN A 235 5.53 -3.90 24.26
C GLN A 235 6.62 -4.19 23.21
N ARG A 236 7.73 -3.46 23.22
CA ARG A 236 8.87 -3.71 22.31
C ARG A 236 9.88 -4.75 22.83
N ILE A 237 9.78 -5.21 24.07
CA ILE A 237 10.83 -6.04 24.70
C ILE A 237 10.39 -7.48 24.99
N SER A 238 9.12 -7.85 24.95
CA SER A 238 8.70 -9.22 25.26
C SER A 238 8.51 -10.09 24.03
N ILE A 239 9.63 -10.45 23.38
CA ILE A 239 9.65 -11.57 22.43
C ILE A 239 9.82 -12.91 23.20
N ASP A 240 10.29 -12.88 24.45
CA ASP A 240 10.52 -14.07 25.27
C ASP A 240 10.01 -13.82 26.69
N SER A 241 8.78 -14.14 26.99
CA SER A 241 8.38 -14.39 28.36
C SER A 241 7.10 -15.22 28.47
N ASP A 242 7.29 -16.34 29.12
CA ASP A 242 6.40 -17.23 29.84
C ASP A 242 4.89 -17.15 29.59
N PRO A 243 4.26 -18.25 29.11
CA PRO A 243 2.80 -18.37 28.92
C PRO A 243 1.95 -18.10 30.16
N ALA A 244 2.55 -18.17 31.38
CA ALA A 244 1.84 -17.95 32.63
C ALA A 244 1.52 -16.48 32.94
N ASN A 245 2.13 -15.52 32.23
CA ASN A 245 1.93 -14.08 32.47
C ASN A 245 0.86 -13.45 31.53
N LYS A 246 0.07 -14.27 30.84
CA LYS A 246 -1.00 -13.84 29.92
C LYS A 246 -2.26 -13.27 30.62
N LEU A 247 -2.28 -13.17 31.94
CA LEU A 247 -3.53 -12.89 32.66
C LEU A 247 -3.70 -11.45 33.17
N THR A 248 -2.80 -10.52 32.89
CA THR A 248 -2.95 -9.16 33.39
C THR A 248 -2.54 -8.11 32.35
N ASN A 249 -3.29 -7.96 31.26
CA ASN A 249 -3.62 -6.62 30.74
C ASN A 249 -4.57 -6.63 29.55
N PRO A 250 -5.83 -6.37 29.75
CA PRO A 250 -6.78 -6.13 28.67
C PRO A 250 -7.03 -4.64 28.42
N HIS A 251 -6.08 -3.78 28.58
CA HIS A 251 -6.24 -2.40 28.13
C HIS A 251 -5.69 -2.24 26.70
N THR A 252 -6.33 -2.90 25.73
CA THR A 252 -6.33 -2.44 24.34
C THR A 252 -7.05 -1.09 24.33
N ARG A 253 -6.29 0.01 24.57
CA ARG A 253 -6.80 1.35 24.32
C ARG A 253 -7.15 1.42 22.83
N THR A 254 -8.41 1.51 22.53
CA THR A 254 -8.89 1.87 21.21
C THR A 254 -8.55 3.34 21.01
N TYR A 255 -7.57 3.61 20.18
CA TYR A 255 -7.24 4.99 19.83
C TYR A 255 -8.36 5.58 18.99
N ASN A 256 -8.78 6.79 19.36
CA ASN A 256 -9.89 7.46 18.69
C ASN A 256 -9.36 8.27 17.50
N TYR A 257 -9.59 7.75 16.28
CA TYR A 257 -9.28 8.44 15.02
C TYR A 257 -10.46 9.26 14.47
N ASP A 258 -11.55 9.45 15.21
CA ASP A 258 -12.80 10.05 14.68
C ASP A 258 -12.59 11.44 14.08
N GLU A 259 -11.76 12.29 14.69
CA GLU A 259 -11.45 13.61 14.11
C GLU A 259 -10.64 13.53 12.80
N ALA A 260 -9.72 12.58 12.71
CA ALA A 260 -8.96 12.35 11.48
C ALA A 260 -9.86 11.78 10.37
N ILE A 261 -10.76 10.85 10.71
CA ILE A 261 -11.76 10.31 9.80
C ILE A 261 -12.72 11.42 9.33
N ALA A 262 -13.18 12.30 10.21
CA ALA A 262 -14.04 13.43 9.85
C ALA A 262 -13.36 14.41 8.87
N ASP A 263 -12.05 14.64 9.01
CA ASP A 263 -11.27 15.43 8.05
C ASP A 263 -11.18 14.72 6.69
N LEU A 264 -11.00 13.39 6.65
CA LEU A 264 -11.01 12.62 5.40
C LEU A 264 -12.41 12.60 4.76
N ASP A 265 -13.47 12.53 5.55
CA ASP A 265 -14.84 12.69 5.06
C ASP A 265 -15.04 14.06 4.40
N LYS A 266 -14.50 15.12 4.98
CA LYS A 266 -14.55 16.46 4.37
C LYS A 266 -13.72 16.50 3.09
N THR A 267 -12.53 15.88 3.09
CA THR A 267 -11.70 15.71 1.90
C THR A 267 -12.47 15.06 0.76
N LEU A 268 -13.12 13.93 1.02
CA LEU A 268 -13.86 13.16 0.03
C LEU A 268 -15.14 13.85 -0.45
N ARG A 269 -15.81 14.63 0.40
CA ARG A 269 -16.92 15.50 -0.04
C ARG A 269 -16.45 16.58 -1.02
N LEU A 270 -15.25 17.15 -0.83
CA LEU A 270 -14.66 18.17 -1.70
C LEU A 270 -13.96 17.59 -2.92
N PHE A 271 -13.50 16.36 -2.85
CA PHE A 271 -12.79 15.67 -3.92
C PHE A 271 -13.13 14.16 -3.95
N PRO A 272 -14.28 13.76 -4.53
CA PRO A 272 -14.79 12.38 -4.49
C PRO A 272 -13.96 11.33 -5.23
N ASN A 273 -13.03 11.74 -6.11
CA ASN A 273 -12.20 10.83 -6.88
C ASN A 273 -10.76 10.74 -6.37
N PHE A 274 -10.52 11.07 -5.10
CA PHE A 274 -9.20 11.04 -4.49
C PHE A 274 -8.92 9.65 -3.86
N ALA A 275 -8.25 8.78 -4.61
CA ALA A 275 -8.00 7.39 -4.21
C ALA A 275 -7.22 7.29 -2.89
N GLU A 276 -6.20 8.15 -2.69
CA GLU A 276 -5.39 8.17 -1.48
C GLU A 276 -6.18 8.60 -0.25
N ALA A 277 -7.23 9.41 -0.41
CA ALA A 277 -8.09 9.77 0.71
C ALA A 277 -9.00 8.61 1.14
N TYR A 278 -9.54 7.82 0.21
CA TYR A 278 -10.23 6.56 0.53
C TYR A 278 -9.27 5.58 1.20
N TYR A 279 -8.07 5.41 0.64
CA TYR A 279 -7.06 4.55 1.23
C TYR A 279 -6.74 4.95 2.68
N ASN A 280 -6.51 6.22 2.93
CA ASN A 280 -6.21 6.74 4.27
C ASN A 280 -7.39 6.52 5.22
N ARG A 281 -8.63 6.83 4.79
CA ARG A 281 -9.82 6.63 5.62
C ARG A 281 -10.05 5.16 5.92
N GLY A 282 -9.93 4.27 4.93
CA GLY A 282 -9.96 2.83 5.10
C GLY A 282 -8.92 2.33 6.10
N THR A 283 -7.70 2.87 6.05
CA THR A 283 -6.65 2.52 7.02
C THR A 283 -7.04 2.91 8.45
N LEU A 284 -7.56 4.13 8.67
CA LEU A 284 -7.99 4.58 9.99
C LEU A 284 -9.22 3.82 10.49
N LEU A 285 -10.17 3.49 9.60
CA LEU A 285 -11.32 2.65 9.92
C LEU A 285 -10.88 1.25 10.35
N ALA A 286 -9.93 0.64 9.64
CA ALA A 286 -9.40 -0.68 9.99
C ALA A 286 -8.70 -0.65 11.37
N LEU A 287 -7.87 0.37 11.64
CA LEU A 287 -7.23 0.58 12.94
C LEU A 287 -8.27 0.82 14.06
N SER A 288 -9.40 1.45 13.75
CA SER A 288 -10.54 1.62 14.66
C SER A 288 -11.39 0.36 14.83
N GLY A 289 -11.08 -0.73 14.11
CA GLY A 289 -11.81 -1.99 14.15
C GLY A 289 -13.10 -2.02 13.30
N LYS A 290 -13.36 -0.98 12.51
CA LYS A 290 -14.47 -0.86 11.55
C LYS A 290 -14.06 -1.52 10.22
N LEU A 291 -13.87 -2.86 10.26
CA LEU A 291 -13.29 -3.61 9.15
C LEU A 291 -14.16 -3.63 7.88
N PRO A 292 -15.50 -3.79 7.95
CA PRO A 292 -16.34 -3.74 6.76
C PRO A 292 -16.27 -2.40 6.03
N GLU A 293 -16.33 -1.30 6.76
CA GLU A 293 -16.24 0.06 6.19
C GLU A 293 -14.84 0.32 5.59
N ALA A 294 -13.81 -0.20 6.24
CA ALA A 294 -12.44 -0.13 5.72
C ALA A 294 -12.30 -0.89 4.38
N PHE A 295 -12.90 -2.07 4.28
CA PHE A 295 -12.93 -2.87 3.05
C PHE A 295 -13.58 -2.11 1.89
N GLU A 296 -14.72 -1.45 2.13
CA GLU A 296 -15.41 -0.63 1.12
C GLU A 296 -14.53 0.54 0.66
N ASP A 297 -13.86 1.22 1.57
CA ASP A 297 -12.97 2.33 1.25
C ASP A 297 -11.75 1.88 0.43
N PHE A 298 -11.09 0.77 0.81
CA PHE A 298 -10.00 0.22 0.00
C PHE A 298 -10.48 -0.24 -1.37
N SER A 299 -11.67 -0.82 -1.45
CA SER A 299 -12.27 -1.22 -2.73
C SER A 299 -12.51 -0.01 -3.61
N ARG A 300 -13.03 1.09 -3.04
CA ARG A 300 -13.19 2.35 -3.77
C ARG A 300 -11.87 2.95 -4.22
N ALA A 301 -10.83 2.89 -3.38
CA ALA A 301 -9.49 3.32 -3.76
C ALA A 301 -8.93 2.54 -4.95
N ILE A 302 -9.15 1.21 -4.98
CA ILE A 302 -8.73 0.33 -6.08
C ILE A 302 -9.55 0.59 -7.36
N GLU A 303 -10.85 0.83 -7.25
CA GLU A 303 -11.67 1.23 -8.41
C GLU A 303 -11.17 2.51 -9.06
N LEU A 304 -10.77 3.49 -8.25
CA LEU A 304 -10.23 4.76 -8.73
C LEU A 304 -8.80 4.64 -9.26
N ASN A 305 -7.99 3.76 -8.68
CA ASN A 305 -6.62 3.46 -9.09
C ASN A 305 -6.35 1.96 -9.04
N PRO A 306 -6.62 1.22 -10.13
CA PRO A 306 -6.43 -0.23 -10.18
C PRO A 306 -4.97 -0.72 -10.06
N LEU A 307 -4.00 0.18 -10.06
CA LEU A 307 -2.58 -0.13 -9.81
C LEU A 307 -2.13 0.25 -8.38
N PHE A 308 -3.09 0.52 -7.49
CA PHE A 308 -2.83 0.96 -6.13
C PHE A 308 -2.39 -0.21 -5.23
N ALA A 309 -1.11 -0.56 -5.31
CA ALA A 309 -0.52 -1.70 -4.63
C ALA A 309 -0.79 -1.70 -3.12
N GLU A 310 -0.65 -0.52 -2.48
CA GLU A 310 -0.87 -0.37 -1.04
C GLU A 310 -2.34 -0.60 -0.65
N ALA A 311 -3.29 -0.23 -1.51
CA ALA A 311 -4.70 -0.47 -1.25
C ALA A 311 -5.05 -1.97 -1.34
N PHE A 312 -4.48 -2.70 -2.30
CA PHE A 312 -4.58 -4.15 -2.34
C PHE A 312 -3.99 -4.79 -1.08
N TYR A 313 -2.82 -4.36 -0.65
CA TYR A 313 -2.19 -4.89 0.56
C TYR A 313 -3.07 -4.68 1.80
N ASN A 314 -3.52 -3.44 2.05
CA ASN A 314 -4.32 -3.13 3.22
C ASN A 314 -5.71 -3.78 3.17
N ARG A 315 -6.33 -3.90 1.97
CA ARG A 315 -7.58 -4.64 1.80
C ARG A 315 -7.40 -6.14 2.08
N GLY A 316 -6.32 -6.72 1.55
CA GLY A 316 -5.97 -8.12 1.79
C GLY A 316 -5.76 -8.41 3.27
N MET A 317 -5.03 -7.56 3.98
CA MET A 317 -4.88 -7.65 5.43
C MET A 317 -6.23 -7.54 6.15
N THR A 318 -7.07 -6.60 5.75
CA THR A 318 -8.41 -6.40 6.33
C THR A 318 -9.28 -7.65 6.15
N GLN A 319 -9.28 -8.27 4.96
CA GLN A 319 -10.01 -9.51 4.68
C GLN A 319 -9.52 -10.67 5.55
N ILE A 320 -8.20 -10.83 5.75
CA ILE A 320 -7.65 -11.84 6.65
C ILE A 320 -8.18 -11.64 8.07
N TYR A 321 -8.23 -10.39 8.55
CA TYR A 321 -8.78 -10.09 9.88
C TYR A 321 -10.30 -10.29 9.97
N MET A 322 -11.02 -10.19 8.85
CA MET A 322 -12.42 -10.56 8.71
C MET A 322 -12.60 -12.08 8.57
N LYS A 323 -11.52 -12.87 8.64
CA LYS A 323 -11.49 -14.33 8.44
C LYS A 323 -11.76 -14.80 7.00
N ASP A 324 -11.72 -13.91 6.02
CA ASP A 324 -11.74 -14.26 4.60
C ASP A 324 -10.28 -14.35 4.09
N THR A 325 -9.55 -15.32 4.64
CA THR A 325 -8.11 -15.51 4.37
C THR A 325 -7.85 -15.71 2.89
N ARG A 326 -8.75 -16.43 2.19
CA ARG A 326 -8.58 -16.73 0.76
C ARG A 326 -8.56 -15.45 -0.08
N LYS A 327 -9.57 -14.60 0.05
CA LYS A 327 -9.63 -13.34 -0.69
C LYS A 327 -8.50 -12.41 -0.26
N GLY A 328 -8.17 -12.40 1.03
CA GLY A 328 -7.05 -11.64 1.55
C GLY A 328 -5.71 -12.03 0.91
N CYS A 329 -5.45 -13.33 0.75
CA CYS A 329 -4.24 -13.80 0.06
C CYS A 329 -4.22 -13.42 -1.43
N LEU A 330 -5.36 -13.39 -2.11
CA LEU A 330 -5.43 -12.92 -3.51
C LEU A 330 -5.05 -11.44 -3.65
N ASP A 331 -5.58 -10.60 -2.77
CA ASP A 331 -5.24 -9.18 -2.74
C ASP A 331 -3.76 -8.97 -2.38
N LEU A 332 -3.20 -9.73 -1.43
CA LEU A 332 -1.76 -9.70 -1.11
C LEU A 332 -0.89 -10.17 -2.28
N SER A 333 -1.32 -11.20 -3.02
CA SER A 333 -0.63 -11.63 -4.25
C SER A 333 -0.61 -10.49 -5.27
N LYS A 334 -1.74 -9.82 -5.46
CA LYS A 334 -1.83 -8.65 -6.35
C LYS A 334 -0.94 -7.49 -5.91
N ALA A 335 -0.89 -7.21 -4.61
CA ALA A 335 0.00 -6.21 -4.05
C ALA A 335 1.48 -6.55 -4.31
N GLY A 336 1.87 -7.84 -4.18
CA GLY A 336 3.20 -8.34 -4.50
C GLY A 336 3.57 -8.16 -5.97
N GLU A 337 2.66 -8.50 -6.89
CA GLU A 337 2.83 -8.26 -8.34
C GLU A 337 3.02 -6.78 -8.67
N LEU A 338 2.36 -5.90 -7.93
CA LEU A 338 2.46 -4.44 -8.09
C LEU A 338 3.66 -3.83 -7.35
N GLY A 339 4.52 -4.66 -6.72
CA GLY A 339 5.80 -4.25 -6.17
C GLY A 339 5.88 -4.18 -4.64
N ILE A 340 4.85 -4.56 -3.90
CA ILE A 340 4.90 -4.65 -2.44
C ILE A 340 5.48 -6.02 -2.03
N THR A 341 6.80 -6.14 -2.05
CA THR A 341 7.50 -7.42 -1.79
C THR A 341 7.21 -8.02 -0.41
N SER A 342 6.93 -7.19 0.60
CA SER A 342 6.54 -7.64 1.93
C SER A 342 5.22 -8.44 1.96
N ALA A 343 4.39 -8.33 0.92
CA ALA A 343 3.18 -9.13 0.78
C ALA A 343 3.50 -10.63 0.69
N TYR A 344 4.61 -11.00 0.03
CA TYR A 344 5.03 -12.40 -0.11
C TYR A 344 5.45 -13.03 1.23
N GLU A 345 5.99 -12.24 2.16
CA GLU A 345 6.29 -12.72 3.52
C GLU A 345 5.02 -13.05 4.30
N ILE A 346 3.97 -12.25 4.09
CA ILE A 346 2.67 -12.52 4.70
C ILE A 346 2.04 -13.77 4.07
N LEU A 347 2.04 -13.86 2.73
CA LEU A 347 1.52 -15.02 2.01
C LEU A 347 2.15 -16.32 2.49
N LYS A 348 3.48 -16.39 2.66
CA LYS A 348 4.18 -17.57 3.18
C LYS A 348 3.63 -18.05 4.53
N ARG A 349 3.24 -17.13 5.41
CA ARG A 349 2.67 -17.47 6.72
C ARG A 349 1.29 -18.12 6.62
N TYR A 350 0.51 -17.71 5.62
CA TYR A 350 -0.85 -18.20 5.42
C TYR A 350 -0.94 -19.34 4.41
N THR A 351 0.06 -19.54 3.54
CA THR A 351 0.12 -20.65 2.58
C THR A 351 0.92 -21.85 3.07
N GLY A 352 1.53 -21.78 4.28
CA GLY A 352 2.14 -22.95 4.94
C GLY A 352 3.36 -23.52 4.24
N GLU A 353 4.09 -22.74 3.45
CA GLU A 353 5.46 -23.09 3.07
C GLU A 353 6.40 -22.97 4.28
N HIS A 354 6.21 -23.88 5.25
CA HIS A 354 7.29 -24.31 6.09
C HIS A 354 8.20 -25.17 5.20
N THR A 355 9.12 -24.52 4.52
CA THR A 355 10.35 -25.20 4.14
C THR A 355 11.05 -25.54 5.44
N GLU A 356 10.75 -26.72 5.98
CA GLU A 356 11.69 -27.39 6.88
C GLU A 356 12.99 -27.49 6.07
N ALA A 357 14.01 -26.84 6.61
CA ALA A 357 15.37 -26.99 6.16
C ALA A 357 15.74 -28.48 6.24
N PHE A 358 16.01 -29.09 5.11
CA PHE A 358 16.86 -30.25 4.97
C PHE A 358 18.18 -29.83 4.35
#